data_406b567474664d16a75f4e1c3415865f
#
_entry.id   406b567474664d16a75f4e1c3415865f
#
_cell.length_a   1.000
_cell.length_b   1.000
_cell.length_c   1.000
_cell.angle_alpha   90.00
_cell.angle_beta   90.00
_cell.angle_gamma   90.00
#
_symmetry.space_group_name_H-M   'P 1'
#
loop_
_entity.id
_entity.type
_entity.pdbx_description
1 polymer ?
#
loop_
_entity_poly.entity_id
_entity_poly.type
_entity_poly.pdbx_seq_one_letter_code
_entity_poly.pdbx_strand_id
1 'polypeptide(L)'
;MLTVLLALAPIFVLILLGHGLKRWHFVEDGFWSQADRLTYYVTFPALLVSSLASASLGNLPWQQIVACIGGTTLLLAALILLAGPLLRPTADRAGRATLSSVFQGAIRPNTYVGLAGAAALYGNDGITVTALCIAITVPLVNVLSVTALMLLVPPAGSSQHRATR
;
A
#
# COMPACT_ATOMS: atom_id res chain seq x y z
N MET A 1 18.32 -18.22 0.96
CA MET A 1 18.45 -17.03 0.09
C MET A 1 18.10 -17.29 -1.37
N LEU A 2 18.64 -18.32 -1.99
CA LEU A 2 18.32 -18.68 -3.39
C LEU A 2 16.83 -18.92 -3.62
N THR A 3 16.15 -19.61 -2.71
CA THR A 3 14.70 -19.89 -2.77
C THR A 3 13.86 -18.62 -2.82
N VAL A 4 14.20 -17.62 -2.02
CA VAL A 4 13.49 -16.32 -2.02
C VAL A 4 13.75 -15.56 -3.31
N LEU A 5 14.98 -15.58 -3.81
CA LEU A 5 15.33 -14.96 -5.10
C LEU A 5 14.57 -15.61 -6.27
N LEU A 6 14.52 -16.94 -6.31
CA LEU A 6 13.76 -17.67 -7.33
C LEU A 6 12.25 -17.45 -7.22
N ALA A 7 11.72 -17.30 -6.00
CA ALA A 7 10.32 -16.99 -5.75
C ALA A 7 9.93 -15.59 -6.26
N LEU A 8 10.83 -14.63 -6.14
CA LEU A 8 10.59 -13.24 -6.59
C LEU A 8 10.97 -13.00 -8.07
N ALA A 9 11.82 -13.85 -8.65
CA ALA A 9 12.29 -13.70 -10.04
C ALA A 9 11.15 -13.49 -11.06
N PRO A 10 10.02 -14.25 -11.04
CA PRO A 10 8.92 -14.05 -11.97
C PRO A 10 8.34 -12.65 -11.92
N ILE A 11 8.27 -12.03 -10.72
CA ILE A 11 7.74 -10.66 -10.54
C ILE A 11 8.65 -9.66 -11.24
N PHE A 12 9.97 -9.78 -11.03
CA PHE A 12 10.95 -8.89 -11.68
C PHE A 12 10.93 -9.07 -13.20
N VAL A 13 10.80 -10.31 -13.69
CA VAL A 13 10.66 -10.58 -15.14
C VAL A 13 9.41 -9.90 -15.70
N LEU A 14 8.27 -9.98 -15.02
CA LEU A 14 7.04 -9.31 -15.45
C LEU A 14 7.18 -7.77 -15.44
N ILE A 15 7.86 -7.20 -14.44
CA ILE A 15 8.13 -5.76 -14.39
C ILE A 15 9.02 -5.34 -15.57
N LEU A 16 10.09 -6.07 -15.83
CA LEU A 16 10.98 -5.80 -16.96
C LEU A 16 10.26 -5.95 -18.32
N LEU A 17 9.42 -6.97 -18.44
CA LEU A 17 8.58 -7.18 -19.63
C LEU A 17 7.63 -5.99 -19.84
N GLY A 18 6.91 -5.58 -18.79
CA GLY A 18 6.00 -4.43 -18.83
C GLY A 18 6.73 -3.13 -19.19
N HIS A 19 7.91 -2.91 -18.61
CA HIS A 19 8.76 -1.77 -18.94
C HIS A 19 9.20 -1.82 -20.43
N GLY A 20 9.62 -2.98 -20.93
CA GLY A 20 9.99 -3.17 -22.32
C GLY A 20 8.84 -2.88 -23.28
N LEU A 21 7.65 -3.44 -23.01
CA LEU A 21 6.44 -3.21 -23.82
C LEU A 21 6.08 -1.71 -23.89
N LYS A 22 6.18 -1.01 -22.74
CA LYS A 22 5.94 0.43 -22.69
C LYS A 22 7.01 1.21 -23.46
N ARG A 23 8.28 0.86 -23.32
CA ARG A 23 9.39 1.53 -24.01
C ARG A 23 9.35 1.35 -25.53
N TRP A 24 8.90 0.19 -26.00
CA TRP A 24 8.75 -0.10 -27.43
C TRP A 24 7.44 0.41 -28.01
N HIS A 25 6.62 1.09 -27.23
CA HIS A 25 5.29 1.59 -27.65
C HIS A 25 4.42 0.49 -28.28
N PHE A 26 4.57 -0.76 -27.78
CA PHE A 26 3.79 -1.91 -28.26
C PHE A 26 2.30 -1.75 -27.96
N VAL A 27 1.98 -1.00 -26.90
CA VAL A 27 0.62 -0.68 -26.48
C VAL A 27 0.54 0.83 -26.27
N GLU A 28 -0.59 1.43 -26.62
CA GLU A 28 -0.83 2.87 -26.44
C GLU A 28 -0.71 3.30 -24.98
N ASP A 29 -0.23 4.53 -24.73
CA ASP A 29 -0.02 5.05 -23.37
C ASP A 29 -1.29 5.05 -22.53
N GLY A 30 -2.46 5.26 -23.15
CA GLY A 30 -3.77 5.22 -22.51
C GLY A 30 -4.15 3.85 -21.92
N PHE A 31 -3.65 2.77 -22.49
CA PHE A 31 -3.90 1.41 -22.02
C PHE A 31 -3.41 1.19 -20.58
N TRP A 32 -2.23 1.69 -20.23
CA TRP A 32 -1.61 1.45 -18.92
C TRP A 32 -2.47 1.99 -17.78
N SER A 33 -3.01 3.21 -17.94
CA SER A 33 -3.86 3.82 -16.91
C SER A 33 -5.22 3.10 -16.78
N GLN A 34 -5.76 2.57 -17.88
CA GLN A 34 -7.00 1.79 -17.86
C GLN A 34 -6.78 0.40 -17.26
N ALA A 35 -5.66 -0.25 -17.58
CA ALA A 35 -5.26 -1.54 -17.01
C ALA A 35 -5.04 -1.41 -15.49
N ASP A 36 -4.38 -0.34 -15.03
CA ASP A 36 -4.21 -0.05 -13.60
C ASP A 36 -5.56 0.11 -12.89
N ARG A 37 -6.49 0.86 -13.48
CA ARG A 37 -7.83 1.04 -12.93
C ARG A 37 -8.59 -0.28 -12.84
N LEU A 38 -8.57 -1.09 -13.89
CA LEU A 38 -9.21 -2.40 -13.92
C LEU A 38 -8.61 -3.32 -12.85
N THR A 39 -7.29 -3.35 -12.76
CA THR A 39 -6.57 -4.15 -11.78
C THR A 39 -6.93 -3.73 -10.36
N TYR A 40 -6.90 -2.44 -10.07
CA TYR A 40 -7.11 -1.91 -8.72
C TYR A 40 -8.57 -2.02 -8.26
N TYR A 41 -9.54 -1.72 -9.13
CA TYR A 41 -10.95 -1.66 -8.73
C TYR A 41 -11.72 -2.97 -8.93
N VAL A 42 -11.24 -3.86 -9.79
CA VAL A 42 -11.96 -5.11 -10.11
C VAL A 42 -11.13 -6.33 -9.77
N THR A 43 -9.94 -6.48 -10.38
CA THR A 43 -9.17 -7.72 -10.26
C THR A 43 -8.63 -7.92 -8.84
N PHE A 44 -8.10 -6.88 -8.21
CA PHE A 44 -7.52 -6.97 -6.88
C PHE A 44 -8.57 -7.23 -5.78
N PRO A 45 -9.71 -6.51 -5.71
CA PRO A 45 -10.80 -6.87 -4.80
C PRO A 45 -11.34 -8.29 -5.03
N ALA A 46 -11.53 -8.70 -6.29
CA ALA A 46 -11.99 -10.04 -6.61
C ALA A 46 -11.01 -11.12 -6.12
N LEU A 47 -9.71 -10.89 -6.28
CA LEU A 47 -8.66 -11.79 -5.78
C LEU A 47 -8.73 -11.90 -4.24
N LEU A 48 -8.86 -10.77 -3.53
CA LEU A 48 -8.94 -10.78 -2.07
C LEU A 48 -10.19 -11.51 -1.58
N VAL A 49 -11.35 -11.21 -2.17
CA VAL A 49 -12.60 -11.88 -1.82
C VAL A 49 -12.51 -13.38 -2.08
N SER A 50 -12.02 -13.78 -3.25
CA SER A 50 -11.85 -15.18 -3.61
C SER A 50 -10.92 -15.92 -2.65
N SER A 51 -9.77 -15.31 -2.31
CA SER A 51 -8.80 -15.91 -1.39
C SER A 51 -9.36 -16.04 0.02
N LEU A 52 -10.08 -15.02 0.52
CA LEU A 52 -10.68 -15.05 1.86
C LEU A 52 -11.89 -15.98 1.94
N ALA A 53 -12.72 -16.04 0.89
CA ALA A 53 -13.88 -16.94 0.83
C ALA A 53 -13.45 -18.42 0.81
N SER A 54 -12.30 -18.72 0.21
CA SER A 54 -11.72 -20.06 0.16
C SER A 54 -10.91 -20.42 1.41
N ALA A 55 -10.70 -19.45 2.31
CA ALA A 55 -9.87 -19.62 3.50
C ALA A 55 -10.65 -20.32 4.63
N SER A 56 -10.07 -21.34 5.23
CA SER A 56 -10.54 -21.93 6.49
C SER A 56 -10.10 -21.07 7.68
N LEU A 57 -10.74 -19.92 7.86
CA LEU A 57 -10.39 -18.95 8.92
C LEU A 57 -10.54 -19.52 10.34
N GLY A 58 -11.32 -20.58 10.54
CA GLY A 58 -11.56 -21.18 11.85
C GLY A 58 -10.30 -21.70 12.56
N ASN A 59 -9.26 -22.05 11.81
CA ASN A 59 -8.00 -22.54 12.34
C ASN A 59 -6.91 -21.46 12.46
N LEU A 60 -7.17 -20.23 11.99
CA LEU A 60 -6.21 -19.14 12.07
C LEU A 60 -6.48 -18.25 13.29
N PRO A 61 -5.46 -17.82 14.01
CA PRO A 61 -5.59 -16.87 15.12
C PRO A 61 -5.82 -15.44 14.57
N TRP A 62 -6.92 -15.25 13.81
CA TRP A 62 -7.18 -14.01 13.07
C TRP A 62 -7.23 -12.76 13.96
N GLN A 63 -7.70 -12.89 15.21
CA GLN A 63 -7.72 -11.78 16.16
C GLN A 63 -6.32 -11.29 16.50
N GLN A 64 -5.38 -12.23 16.70
CA GLN A 64 -3.98 -11.90 16.97
C GLN A 64 -3.31 -11.29 15.73
N ILE A 65 -3.64 -11.78 14.53
CA ILE A 65 -3.15 -11.23 13.25
C ILE A 65 -3.64 -9.78 13.09
N VAL A 66 -4.95 -9.54 13.31
CA VAL A 66 -5.54 -8.19 13.26
C VAL A 66 -4.87 -7.25 14.26
N ALA A 67 -4.73 -7.69 15.51
CA ALA A 67 -4.13 -6.89 16.57
C ALA A 67 -2.64 -6.58 16.28
N CYS A 68 -1.89 -7.54 15.81
CA CYS A 68 -0.47 -7.39 15.49
C CYS A 68 -0.28 -6.42 14.31
N ILE A 69 -0.96 -6.66 13.20
CA ILE A 69 -0.82 -5.84 11.99
C ILE A 69 -1.41 -4.45 12.18
N GLY A 70 -2.61 -4.36 12.74
CA GLY A 70 -3.24 -3.08 13.04
C GLY A 70 -2.43 -2.27 14.03
N GLY A 71 -1.98 -2.91 15.13
CA GLY A 71 -1.17 -2.27 16.17
C GLY A 71 0.18 -1.79 15.64
N THR A 72 0.90 -2.60 14.87
CA THR A 72 2.18 -2.19 14.25
C THR A 72 2.00 -1.07 13.24
N THR A 73 0.97 -1.11 12.42
CA THR A 73 0.67 -0.04 11.45
C THR A 73 0.35 1.28 12.15
N LEU A 74 -0.48 1.24 13.20
CA LEU A 74 -0.81 2.42 14.00
C LEU A 74 0.41 2.97 14.76
N LEU A 75 1.21 2.09 15.34
CA LEU A 75 2.44 2.47 16.01
C LEU A 75 3.41 3.15 15.05
N LEU A 76 3.63 2.55 13.88
CA LEU A 76 4.50 3.14 12.85
C LEU A 76 3.97 4.49 12.37
N ALA A 77 2.67 4.61 12.12
CA ALA A 77 2.03 5.86 11.76
C ALA A 77 2.23 6.94 12.84
N ALA A 78 2.03 6.59 14.11
CA ALA A 78 2.25 7.50 15.24
C ALA A 78 3.72 7.94 15.34
N LEU A 79 4.66 7.00 15.22
CA LEU A 79 6.10 7.30 15.27
C LEU A 79 6.53 8.27 14.16
N ILE A 80 6.04 8.08 12.92
CA ILE A 80 6.36 8.98 11.80
C ILE A 80 5.77 10.37 12.02
N LEU A 81 4.54 10.47 12.52
CA LEU A 81 3.92 11.76 12.83
C LEU A 81 4.63 12.48 13.98
N LEU A 82 5.04 11.77 15.03
CA LEU A 82 5.82 12.32 16.14
C LEU A 82 7.22 12.76 15.71
N ALA A 83 7.86 11.99 14.82
CA ALA A 83 9.14 12.36 14.22
C ALA A 83 9.00 13.43 13.12
N GLY A 84 7.78 13.85 12.79
CA GLY A 84 7.48 14.78 11.71
C GLY A 84 8.32 16.05 11.70
N PRO A 85 8.57 16.72 12.84
CA PRO A 85 9.45 17.90 12.87
C PRO A 85 10.88 17.64 12.39
N LEU A 86 11.40 16.42 12.61
CA LEU A 86 12.74 16.03 12.15
C LEU A 86 12.75 15.56 10.69
N LEU A 87 11.63 15.02 10.21
CA LEU A 87 11.53 14.44 8.86
C LEU A 87 11.19 15.46 7.78
N ARG A 88 10.64 16.62 8.16
CA ARG A 88 10.31 17.67 7.19
C ARG A 88 11.50 18.63 7.04
N PRO A 89 11.95 18.89 5.78
CA PRO A 89 13.09 19.79 5.54
C PRO A 89 12.76 21.25 5.86
N THR A 90 11.48 21.64 5.78
CA THR A 90 11.00 23.00 6.07
C THR A 90 9.69 22.96 6.85
N ALA A 91 9.39 24.03 7.60
CA ALA A 91 8.13 24.13 8.36
C ALA A 91 6.95 24.63 7.49
N ASP A 92 7.20 24.96 6.24
CA ASP A 92 6.24 25.48 5.28
C ASP A 92 5.31 24.39 4.69
N ARG A 93 4.53 24.77 3.69
CA ARG A 93 3.63 23.84 2.99
C ARG A 93 4.38 22.71 2.27
N ALA A 94 5.55 23.02 1.69
CA ALA A 94 6.36 22.04 0.96
C ALA A 94 6.89 20.97 1.91
N GLY A 95 7.42 21.34 3.09
CA GLY A 95 7.87 20.40 4.11
C GLY A 95 6.73 19.52 4.65
N ARG A 96 5.53 20.07 4.83
CA ARG A 96 4.35 19.28 5.22
C ARG A 96 3.90 18.31 4.13
N ALA A 97 3.95 18.71 2.87
CA ALA A 97 3.67 17.83 1.73
C ALA A 97 4.70 16.69 1.64
N THR A 98 5.98 17.00 1.86
CA THR A 98 7.05 15.99 1.93
C THR A 98 6.81 14.99 3.06
N LEU A 99 6.45 15.46 4.26
CA LEU A 99 6.11 14.58 5.38
C LEU A 99 4.92 13.68 5.06
N SER A 100 3.88 14.22 4.41
CA SER A 100 2.72 13.41 3.98
C SER A 100 3.13 12.31 2.99
N SER A 101 4.04 12.61 2.06
CA SER A 101 4.55 11.62 1.09
C SER A 101 5.40 10.55 1.77
N VAL A 102 6.30 10.95 2.68
CA VAL A 102 7.12 10.01 3.49
C VAL A 102 6.21 9.12 4.34
N PHE A 103 5.22 9.71 5.00
CA PHE A 103 4.24 8.97 5.80
C PHE A 103 3.55 7.88 4.98
N GLN A 104 2.99 8.24 3.83
CA GLN A 104 2.30 7.30 2.95
C GLN A 104 3.23 6.20 2.43
N GLY A 105 4.45 6.56 2.02
CA GLY A 105 5.44 5.61 1.53
C GLY A 105 5.89 4.61 2.60
N ALA A 106 5.98 5.05 3.85
CA ALA A 106 6.44 4.20 4.95
C ALA A 106 5.40 3.21 5.47
N ILE A 107 4.09 3.59 5.47
CA ILE A 107 3.04 2.72 5.99
C ILE A 107 2.40 1.81 4.94
N ARG A 108 2.63 2.05 3.64
CA ARG A 108 2.04 1.25 2.56
C ARG A 108 2.89 0.02 2.24
N PRO A 109 2.39 -1.21 2.47
CA PRO A 109 3.09 -2.43 2.05
C PRO A 109 3.00 -2.60 0.52
N ASN A 110 4.00 -3.24 -0.06
CA ASN A 110 3.89 -3.73 -1.43
C ASN A 110 3.10 -5.05 -1.43
N THR A 111 1.80 -4.93 -1.65
CA THR A 111 0.85 -6.05 -1.55
C THR A 111 1.10 -7.13 -2.61
N TYR A 112 1.48 -6.74 -3.83
CA TYR A 112 1.74 -7.69 -4.92
C TYR A 112 2.99 -8.53 -4.67
N VAL A 113 4.07 -7.89 -4.24
CA VAL A 113 5.31 -8.62 -3.89
C VAL A 113 5.09 -9.50 -2.66
N GLY A 114 4.35 -9.00 -1.67
CA GLY A 114 3.98 -9.77 -0.47
C GLY A 114 3.18 -11.02 -0.82
N LEU A 115 2.13 -10.87 -1.64
CA LEU A 115 1.25 -11.97 -2.03
C LEU A 115 1.98 -13.01 -2.88
N ALA A 116 2.75 -12.57 -3.87
CA ALA A 116 3.48 -13.48 -4.73
C ALA A 116 4.64 -14.18 -3.99
N GLY A 117 5.33 -13.48 -3.08
CA GLY A 117 6.35 -14.08 -2.22
C GLY A 117 5.76 -15.13 -1.28
N ALA A 118 4.62 -14.84 -0.65
CA ALA A 118 3.91 -15.77 0.21
C ALA A 118 3.40 -16.99 -0.56
N ALA A 119 2.85 -16.80 -1.76
CA ALA A 119 2.41 -17.87 -2.64
C ALA A 119 3.58 -18.82 -3.01
N ALA A 120 4.72 -18.25 -3.36
CA ALA A 120 5.89 -19.02 -3.79
C ALA A 120 6.56 -19.78 -2.63
N LEU A 121 6.50 -19.26 -1.39
CA LEU A 121 7.15 -19.88 -0.23
C LEU A 121 6.23 -20.83 0.53
N TYR A 122 4.93 -20.54 0.61
CA TYR A 122 3.98 -21.25 1.47
C TYR A 122 2.73 -21.72 0.72
N GLY A 123 2.67 -21.56 -0.61
CA GLY A 123 1.52 -21.99 -1.43
C GLY A 123 0.21 -21.31 -1.03
N ASN A 124 -0.87 -22.07 -1.04
CA ASN A 124 -2.22 -21.55 -0.76
C ASN A 124 -2.38 -21.01 0.68
N ASP A 125 -1.70 -21.59 1.66
CA ASP A 125 -1.75 -21.10 3.04
C ASP A 125 -1.11 -19.69 3.14
N GLY A 126 0.01 -19.50 2.45
CA GLY A 126 0.64 -18.19 2.35
C GLY A 126 -0.24 -17.14 1.70
N ILE A 127 -0.93 -17.50 0.61
CA ILE A 127 -1.89 -16.62 -0.06
C ILE A 127 -3.02 -16.23 0.92
N THR A 128 -3.58 -17.20 1.62
CA THR A 128 -4.69 -17.00 2.56
C THR A 128 -4.32 -16.04 3.68
N VAL A 129 -3.21 -16.30 4.38
CA VAL A 129 -2.74 -15.42 5.47
C VAL A 129 -2.42 -14.02 4.96
N THR A 130 -1.74 -13.94 3.82
CA THR A 130 -1.39 -12.63 3.24
C THR A 130 -2.61 -11.88 2.76
N ALA A 131 -3.61 -12.54 2.17
CA ALA A 131 -4.87 -11.91 1.78
C ALA A 131 -5.62 -11.34 2.99
N LEU A 132 -5.64 -12.05 4.12
CA LEU A 132 -6.18 -11.54 5.38
C LEU A 132 -5.42 -10.29 5.85
N CYS A 133 -4.09 -10.35 5.84
CA CYS A 133 -3.25 -9.20 6.20
C CYS A 133 -3.53 -7.97 5.32
N ILE A 134 -3.66 -8.17 4.02
CA ILE A 134 -3.96 -7.12 3.04
C ILE A 134 -5.36 -6.53 3.28
N ALA A 135 -6.36 -7.39 3.51
CA ALA A 135 -7.74 -6.96 3.75
C ALA A 135 -7.87 -6.05 4.99
N ILE A 136 -7.00 -6.23 5.98
CA ILE A 136 -6.92 -5.37 7.17
C ILE A 136 -6.11 -4.10 6.87
N THR A 137 -4.92 -4.27 6.28
CA THR A 137 -3.95 -3.20 6.13
C THR A 137 -4.40 -2.15 5.13
N VAL A 138 -4.97 -2.54 3.97
CA VAL A 138 -5.32 -1.60 2.90
C VAL A 138 -6.36 -0.57 3.32
N PRO A 139 -7.51 -0.94 3.93
CA PRO A 139 -8.46 0.06 4.43
C PRO A 139 -7.85 0.95 5.52
N LEU A 140 -7.12 0.36 6.47
CA LEU A 140 -6.50 1.10 7.56
C LEU A 140 -5.50 2.14 7.03
N VAL A 141 -4.58 1.74 6.16
CA VAL A 141 -3.58 2.63 5.55
C VAL A 141 -4.23 3.72 4.70
N ASN A 142 -5.32 3.42 3.99
CA ASN A 142 -6.04 4.42 3.21
C ASN A 142 -6.68 5.48 4.12
N VAL A 143 -7.34 5.09 5.20
CA VAL A 143 -7.90 6.02 6.19
C VAL A 143 -6.79 6.88 6.80
N LEU A 144 -5.70 6.27 7.24
CA LEU A 144 -4.55 6.98 7.82
C LEU A 144 -3.90 7.95 6.82
N SER A 145 -3.73 7.52 5.56
CA SER A 145 -3.14 8.34 4.49
C SER A 145 -3.98 9.58 4.18
N VAL A 146 -5.30 9.40 4.02
CA VAL A 146 -6.22 10.53 3.75
C VAL A 146 -6.26 11.47 4.94
N THR A 147 -6.34 10.95 6.16
CA THR A 147 -6.33 11.76 7.39
C THR A 147 -5.04 12.54 7.52
N ALA A 148 -3.89 11.91 7.34
CA ALA A 148 -2.59 12.58 7.38
C ALA A 148 -2.48 13.67 6.31
N LEU A 149 -2.95 13.41 5.07
CA LEU A 149 -2.95 14.40 4.00
C LEU A 149 -3.81 15.63 4.36
N MET A 150 -5.01 15.41 4.87
CA MET A 150 -5.92 16.50 5.28
C MET A 150 -5.35 17.34 6.42
N LEU A 151 -4.69 16.70 7.38
CA LEU A 151 -4.11 17.39 8.54
C LEU A 151 -2.82 18.14 8.20
N LEU A 152 -1.97 17.55 7.35
CA LEU A 152 -0.66 18.11 7.02
C LEU A 152 -0.72 19.13 5.87
N VAL A 153 -1.60 18.92 4.87
CA VAL A 153 -1.68 19.72 3.65
C VAL A 153 -3.11 20.22 3.43
N PRO A 154 -3.61 21.18 4.23
CA PRO A 154 -4.95 21.71 4.05
C PRO A 154 -5.12 22.37 2.66
N PRO A 155 -6.33 22.35 2.09
CA PRO A 155 -6.62 22.93 0.78
C PRO A 155 -6.24 24.41 0.70
N ALA A 156 -5.82 24.86 -0.48
CA ALA A 156 -5.26 26.20 -0.73
C ALA A 156 -6.23 27.40 -0.49
N GLY A 157 -7.45 27.17 -0.01
CA GLY A 157 -8.45 28.21 0.23
C GLY A 157 -8.73 28.56 1.69
N SER A 158 -8.19 27.82 2.66
CA SER A 158 -8.56 27.99 4.07
C SER A 158 -7.81 29.09 4.82
N SER A 159 -6.75 29.65 4.23
CA SER A 159 -5.93 30.71 4.85
C SER A 159 -6.38 32.15 4.52
N GLN A 160 -7.21 32.37 3.49
CA GLN A 160 -7.65 33.72 3.11
C GLN A 160 -8.78 34.26 4.00
N HIS A 161 -9.52 33.42 4.72
CA HIS A 161 -10.63 33.89 5.56
C HIS A 161 -10.23 34.25 7.01
N ARG A 162 -8.96 34.04 7.40
CA ARG A 162 -8.46 34.42 8.74
C ARG A 162 -7.71 35.74 8.81
N ALA A 163 -7.43 36.37 7.67
CA ALA A 163 -6.70 37.65 7.62
C ALA A 163 -7.60 38.90 7.52
N THR A 164 -8.94 38.70 7.52
CA THR A 164 -9.93 39.82 7.39
C THR A 164 -10.94 39.85 8.54
N ARG A 165 -10.51 39.41 9.74
CA ARG A 165 -11.26 39.67 10.99
C ARG A 165 -10.35 40.27 12.04
#